data_38c27a1ee11dcb42aec7bc95514b959d
#
_entry.id   38c27a1ee11dcb42aec7bc95514b959d
#
_cell.length_a   1.000
_cell.length_b   1.000
_cell.length_c   1.000
_cell.angle_alpha   90.00
_cell.angle_beta   90.00
_cell.angle_gamma   90.00
#
_symmetry.space_group_name_H-M   'P 1'
#
loop_
_entity.id
_entity.type
_entity.pdbx_description
1 polymer ?
#
loop_
_entity_poly.entity_id
_entity_poly.type
_entity_poly.pdbx_seq_one_letter_code
_entity_poly.pdbx_strand_id
1 'polypeptide(L)'
;MIGVLEAERIKLTSTRSPWWCSVIVVVLGLGLAALFALVVRTAGSDSGDVPSLDIGTVTAGVSGFGVMVLMIMAALTVTSEYRFGVIRTTFQAVPHRNLVILTKTALVGFYGAVLTTVLAFGAFLVGKLVGGSEAAATLVLEGHWRTIYGLPIYTFLCVALAIAVGVLVRQSAAAISLIVLWSLLIEPLLGAFGSFGRNVTPFLPFANANRFLAVEEQVGNWHWGVWGSLLYFIAFVAIVFGAALFAVNQRDA
;
A
#
# COMPACT_ATOMS: atom_id res chain seq x y z
N MET A 1 -8.95 26.37 -0.52
CA MET A 1 -8.88 24.90 -0.69
C MET A 1 -8.73 24.50 -2.16
N ILE A 2 -9.56 24.99 -3.10
CA ILE A 2 -9.50 24.62 -4.53
C ILE A 2 -8.13 24.89 -5.14
N GLY A 3 -7.53 26.09 -4.92
CA GLY A 3 -6.21 26.42 -5.47
C GLY A 3 -5.06 25.53 -4.96
N VAL A 4 -5.11 25.07 -3.72
CA VAL A 4 -4.10 24.14 -3.17
C VAL A 4 -4.21 22.77 -3.85
N LEU A 5 -5.44 22.28 -4.02
CA LEU A 5 -5.70 21.01 -4.70
C LEU A 5 -5.26 21.05 -6.16
N GLU A 6 -5.51 22.16 -6.84
CA GLU A 6 -5.11 22.38 -8.23
C GLU A 6 -3.59 22.43 -8.38
N ALA A 7 -2.90 23.13 -7.48
CA ALA A 7 -1.44 23.15 -7.43
C ALA A 7 -0.84 21.78 -7.20
N GLU A 8 -1.35 21.00 -6.25
CA GLU A 8 -0.88 19.64 -5.97
C GLU A 8 -1.17 18.69 -7.13
N ARG A 9 -2.33 18.83 -7.80
CA ARG A 9 -2.64 18.06 -9.02
C ARG A 9 -1.66 18.35 -10.14
N ILE A 10 -1.34 19.63 -10.38
CA ILE A 10 -0.36 20.02 -11.41
C ILE A 10 1.01 19.43 -11.09
N LYS A 11 1.47 19.51 -9.84
CA LYS A 11 2.74 18.88 -9.42
C LYS A 11 2.77 17.37 -9.70
N LEU A 12 1.68 16.66 -9.40
CA LEU A 12 1.57 15.21 -9.61
C LEU A 12 1.59 14.86 -11.11
N THR A 13 0.93 15.64 -11.96
CA THR A 13 0.82 15.33 -13.39
C THR A 13 1.99 15.84 -14.23
N SER A 14 2.65 16.92 -13.80
CA SER A 14 3.78 17.53 -14.53
C SER A 14 5.12 16.83 -14.28
N THR A 15 5.24 16.07 -13.19
CA THR A 15 6.47 15.32 -12.89
C THR A 15 6.45 13.92 -13.52
N ARG A 16 7.64 13.45 -13.98
CA ARG A 16 7.77 12.12 -14.60
C ARG A 16 7.68 10.98 -13.57
N SER A 17 8.00 11.24 -12.31
CA SER A 17 8.08 10.20 -11.27
C SER A 17 6.77 9.45 -11.05
N PRO A 18 5.59 10.09 -10.88
CA PRO A 18 4.34 9.36 -10.72
C PRO A 18 3.98 8.46 -11.91
N TRP A 19 4.29 8.90 -13.12
CA TRP A 19 4.05 8.12 -14.34
C TRP A 19 4.87 6.82 -14.36
N TRP A 20 6.17 6.92 -14.09
CA TRP A 20 7.03 5.74 -14.02
C TRP A 20 6.64 4.81 -12.88
N CYS A 21 6.34 5.35 -11.70
CA CYS A 21 5.84 4.54 -10.58
C CYS A 21 4.55 3.82 -10.95
N SER A 22 3.61 4.48 -11.63
CA SER A 22 2.37 3.84 -12.06
C SER A 22 2.59 2.73 -13.08
N VAL A 23 3.48 2.94 -14.05
CA VAL A 23 3.86 1.87 -15.01
C VAL A 23 4.47 0.67 -14.27
N ILE A 24 5.36 0.91 -13.31
CA ILE A 24 5.95 -0.16 -12.50
C ILE A 24 4.87 -0.89 -11.70
N VAL A 25 3.93 -0.18 -11.09
CA VAL A 25 2.82 -0.78 -10.33
C VAL A 25 1.93 -1.64 -11.23
N VAL A 26 1.62 -1.18 -12.45
CA VAL A 26 0.85 -1.94 -13.44
C VAL A 26 1.59 -3.21 -13.86
N VAL A 27 2.88 -3.08 -14.21
CA VAL A 27 3.70 -4.21 -14.65
C VAL A 27 3.87 -5.24 -13.52
N LEU A 28 4.15 -4.81 -12.30
CA LEU A 28 4.27 -5.71 -11.15
C LEU A 28 2.92 -6.33 -10.78
N GLY A 29 1.85 -5.54 -10.75
CA GLY A 29 0.51 -6.02 -10.38
C GLY A 29 -0.02 -7.08 -11.36
N LEU A 30 -0.05 -6.77 -12.65
CA LEU A 30 -0.58 -7.68 -13.66
C LEU A 30 0.43 -8.76 -14.05
N GLY A 31 1.73 -8.45 -14.07
CA GLY A 31 2.80 -9.39 -14.39
C GLY A 31 2.90 -10.51 -13.35
N LEU A 32 2.86 -10.18 -12.06
CA LEU A 32 2.86 -11.20 -11.01
C LEU A 32 1.55 -11.99 -10.97
N ALA A 33 0.40 -11.37 -11.24
CA ALA A 33 -0.87 -12.08 -11.39
C ALA A 33 -0.79 -13.14 -12.52
N ALA A 34 -0.24 -12.76 -13.68
CA ALA A 34 -0.03 -13.69 -14.79
C ALA A 34 0.97 -14.80 -14.43
N LEU A 35 2.07 -14.43 -13.77
CA LEU A 35 3.10 -15.39 -13.36
C LEU A 35 2.54 -16.42 -12.38
N PHE A 36 1.83 -16.00 -11.33
CA PHE A 36 1.23 -16.93 -10.36
C PHE A 36 0.16 -17.81 -11.00
N ALA A 37 -0.67 -17.25 -11.88
CA ALA A 37 -1.66 -18.03 -12.62
C ALA A 37 -0.99 -19.10 -13.52
N LEU A 38 0.14 -18.78 -14.18
CA LEU A 38 0.91 -19.73 -14.96
C LEU A 38 1.54 -20.83 -14.08
N VAL A 39 2.13 -20.44 -12.96
CA VAL A 39 2.74 -21.41 -12.02
C VAL A 39 1.70 -22.40 -11.50
N VAL A 40 0.54 -21.90 -11.05
CA VAL A 40 -0.55 -22.77 -10.58
C VAL A 40 -1.04 -23.70 -11.70
N ARG A 41 -1.20 -23.19 -12.91
CA ARG A 41 -1.59 -23.98 -14.08
C ARG A 41 -0.59 -25.10 -14.41
N THR A 42 0.72 -24.80 -14.39
CA THR A 42 1.76 -25.80 -14.71
C THR A 42 1.94 -26.81 -13.58
N ALA A 43 1.90 -26.38 -12.31
CA ALA A 43 1.99 -27.28 -11.17
C ALA A 43 0.82 -28.27 -11.10
N GLY A 44 -0.40 -27.83 -11.42
CA GLY A 44 -1.58 -28.71 -11.47
C GLY A 44 -1.49 -29.76 -12.56
N SER A 45 -0.86 -29.49 -13.70
CA SER A 45 -0.66 -30.46 -14.78
C SER A 45 0.33 -31.58 -14.40
N ASP A 46 1.29 -31.30 -13.50
CA ASP A 46 2.33 -32.27 -13.13
C ASP A 46 1.96 -33.13 -11.92
N SER A 47 1.16 -32.60 -10.98
CA SER A 47 0.82 -33.29 -9.72
C SER A 47 -0.49 -34.07 -9.77
N GLY A 48 -1.34 -33.85 -10.79
CA GLY A 48 -2.66 -34.45 -10.87
C GLY A 48 -3.68 -33.91 -9.85
N ASP A 49 -3.27 -32.95 -9.02
CA ASP A 49 -4.15 -32.21 -8.12
C ASP A 49 -4.88 -31.09 -8.84
N VAL A 50 -6.11 -30.79 -8.42
CA VAL A 50 -6.85 -29.64 -8.98
C VAL A 50 -6.16 -28.35 -8.59
N PRO A 51 -5.61 -27.59 -9.56
CA PRO A 51 -4.91 -26.38 -9.25
C PRO A 51 -5.89 -25.32 -8.69
N SER A 52 -5.66 -24.84 -7.48
CA SER A 52 -6.50 -23.82 -6.85
C SER A 52 -5.84 -22.44 -6.94
N LEU A 53 -6.56 -21.49 -7.49
CA LEU A 53 -6.14 -20.09 -7.58
C LEU A 53 -7.10 -19.24 -6.74
N ASP A 54 -6.57 -18.51 -5.76
CA ASP A 54 -7.34 -17.62 -4.92
C ASP A 54 -7.11 -16.14 -5.24
N ILE A 55 -8.01 -15.26 -4.78
CA ILE A 55 -7.93 -13.81 -5.04
C ILE A 55 -6.69 -13.18 -4.37
N GLY A 56 -6.29 -13.67 -3.19
CA GLY A 56 -5.11 -13.18 -2.50
C GLY A 56 -3.85 -13.39 -3.34
N THR A 57 -3.69 -14.58 -3.91
CA THR A 57 -2.56 -14.93 -4.79
C THR A 57 -2.51 -14.04 -6.03
N VAL A 58 -3.62 -13.87 -6.77
CA VAL A 58 -3.60 -13.03 -7.98
C VAL A 58 -3.44 -11.55 -7.68
N THR A 59 -3.88 -11.07 -6.52
CA THR A 59 -3.71 -9.67 -6.12
C THR A 59 -2.42 -9.39 -5.34
N ALA A 60 -1.62 -10.41 -5.00
CA ALA A 60 -0.39 -10.27 -4.22
C ALA A 60 0.63 -9.31 -4.85
N GLY A 61 0.70 -9.27 -6.19
CA GLY A 61 1.54 -8.31 -6.91
C GLY A 61 1.11 -6.86 -6.68
N VAL A 62 -0.18 -6.61 -6.60
CA VAL A 62 -0.74 -5.27 -6.35
C VAL A 62 -0.60 -4.90 -4.87
N SER A 63 -1.04 -5.77 -3.96
CA SER A 63 -1.06 -5.51 -2.51
C SER A 63 0.33 -5.45 -1.87
N GLY A 64 1.28 -6.24 -2.37
CA GLY A 64 2.66 -6.24 -1.90
C GLY A 64 3.50 -5.17 -2.61
N PHE A 65 4.08 -5.55 -3.75
CA PHE A 65 5.03 -4.69 -4.47
C PHE A 65 4.39 -3.42 -5.04
N GLY A 66 3.16 -3.50 -5.56
CA GLY A 66 2.46 -2.36 -6.11
C GLY A 66 2.23 -1.26 -5.08
N VAL A 67 1.68 -1.61 -3.91
CA VAL A 67 1.47 -0.65 -2.81
C VAL A 67 2.80 -0.13 -2.29
N MET A 68 3.85 -0.96 -2.23
CA MET A 68 5.19 -0.51 -1.84
C MET A 68 5.72 0.60 -2.75
N VAL A 69 5.60 0.45 -4.07
CA VAL A 69 6.01 1.48 -5.04
C VAL A 69 5.18 2.76 -4.86
N LEU A 70 3.88 2.64 -4.57
CA LEU A 70 3.03 3.80 -4.26
C LEU A 70 3.44 4.50 -2.96
N MET A 71 3.86 3.76 -1.93
CA MET A 71 4.41 4.33 -0.69
C MET A 71 5.72 5.10 -0.96
N ILE A 72 6.62 4.53 -1.77
CA ILE A 72 7.86 5.21 -2.18
C ILE A 72 7.54 6.49 -2.94
N MET A 73 6.63 6.43 -3.91
CA MET A 73 6.16 7.59 -4.66
C MET A 73 5.60 8.65 -3.71
N ALA A 74 4.73 8.27 -2.76
CA ALA A 74 4.12 9.16 -1.80
C ALA A 74 5.17 9.84 -0.89
N ALA A 75 6.14 9.10 -0.37
CA ALA A 75 7.24 9.66 0.40
C ALA A 75 8.06 10.67 -0.43
N LEU A 76 8.33 10.35 -1.69
CA LEU A 76 9.06 11.24 -2.60
C LEU A 76 8.30 12.54 -2.90
N THR A 77 6.97 12.53 -2.98
CA THR A 77 6.21 13.78 -3.23
C THR A 77 6.41 14.82 -2.13
N VAL A 78 6.74 14.41 -0.92
CA VAL A 78 7.00 15.31 0.22
C VAL A 78 8.49 15.57 0.37
N THR A 79 9.29 14.52 0.41
CA THR A 79 10.73 14.65 0.70
C THR A 79 11.50 15.39 -0.39
N SER A 80 11.05 15.32 -1.65
CA SER A 80 11.62 16.13 -2.73
C SER A 80 11.37 17.62 -2.53
N GLU A 81 10.20 18.01 -2.03
CA GLU A 81 9.90 19.42 -1.73
C GLU A 81 10.79 19.98 -0.61
N TYR A 82 11.09 19.15 0.41
CA TYR A 82 12.09 19.52 1.43
C TYR A 82 13.49 19.62 0.83
N ARG A 83 13.89 18.66 0.03
CA ARG A 83 15.22 18.62 -0.59
C ARG A 83 15.50 19.83 -1.51
N PHE A 84 14.51 20.25 -2.30
CA PHE A 84 14.65 21.37 -3.24
C PHE A 84 14.19 22.70 -2.65
N GLY A 85 13.81 22.77 -1.39
CA GLY A 85 13.38 24.00 -0.71
C GLY A 85 11.99 24.53 -1.16
N VAL A 86 11.30 23.81 -2.04
CA VAL A 86 9.98 24.19 -2.57
C VAL A 86 8.91 24.25 -1.46
N ILE A 87 9.10 23.49 -0.38
CA ILE A 87 8.17 23.47 0.74
C ILE A 87 8.06 24.85 1.41
N ARG A 88 9.14 25.63 1.46
CA ARG A 88 9.16 27.00 2.02
C ARG A 88 8.25 27.95 1.24
N THR A 89 8.39 27.96 -0.07
CA THR A 89 7.56 28.80 -0.94
C THR A 89 6.09 28.39 -0.89
N THR A 90 5.82 27.07 -0.79
CA THR A 90 4.47 26.54 -0.62
C THR A 90 3.84 27.04 0.68
N PHE A 91 4.58 27.02 1.81
CA PHE A 91 4.07 27.46 3.11
C PHE A 91 3.97 29.00 3.23
N GLN A 92 4.77 29.74 2.47
CA GLN A 92 4.60 31.19 2.34
C GLN A 92 3.31 31.56 1.59
N ALA A 93 2.98 30.80 0.52
CA ALA A 93 1.77 31.02 -0.24
C ALA A 93 0.50 30.53 0.47
N VAL A 94 0.62 29.49 1.32
CA VAL A 94 -0.50 28.87 2.07
C VAL A 94 -0.15 28.83 3.56
N PRO A 95 -0.68 29.77 4.38
CA PRO A 95 -0.36 29.88 5.81
C PRO A 95 -0.74 28.62 6.60
N HIS A 96 -1.78 27.91 6.19
CA HIS A 96 -2.24 26.69 6.83
C HIS A 96 -1.43 25.47 6.35
N ARG A 97 -0.25 25.23 6.95
CA ARG A 97 0.68 24.14 6.60
C ARG A 97 0.00 22.77 6.60
N ASN A 98 -0.87 22.49 7.58
CA ASN A 98 -1.62 21.24 7.69
C ASN A 98 -2.51 21.00 6.46
N LEU A 99 -3.12 22.05 5.91
CA LEU A 99 -3.97 21.94 4.74
C LEU A 99 -3.19 21.43 3.52
N VAL A 100 -1.95 21.87 3.33
CA VAL A 100 -1.09 21.41 2.23
C VAL A 100 -0.83 19.91 2.36
N ILE A 101 -0.43 19.44 3.55
CA ILE A 101 -0.14 18.02 3.78
C ILE A 101 -1.39 17.16 3.64
N LEU A 102 -2.53 17.61 4.20
CA LEU A 102 -3.81 16.88 4.07
C LEU A 102 -4.27 16.80 2.62
N THR A 103 -4.18 17.91 1.86
CA THR A 103 -4.57 17.93 0.44
C THR A 103 -3.68 17.00 -0.40
N LYS A 104 -2.37 17.03 -0.14
CA LYS A 104 -1.40 16.13 -0.79
C LYS A 104 -1.74 14.67 -0.49
N THR A 105 -1.99 14.34 0.77
CA THR A 105 -2.35 12.98 1.21
C THR A 105 -3.65 12.52 0.58
N ALA A 106 -4.67 13.37 0.57
CA ALA A 106 -5.96 13.04 -0.05
C ALA A 106 -5.81 12.78 -1.55
N LEU A 107 -5.06 13.63 -2.27
CA LEU A 107 -4.89 13.51 -3.72
C LEU A 107 -4.07 12.28 -4.09
N VAL A 108 -2.90 12.07 -3.47
CA VAL A 108 -2.03 10.93 -3.77
C VAL A 108 -2.66 9.62 -3.28
N GLY A 109 -3.32 9.65 -2.11
CA GLY A 109 -4.02 8.49 -1.55
C GLY A 109 -5.22 8.07 -2.40
N PHE A 110 -6.03 9.03 -2.86
CA PHE A 110 -7.14 8.74 -3.76
C PHE A 110 -6.66 8.20 -5.12
N TYR A 111 -5.61 8.81 -5.67
CA TYR A 111 -4.97 8.31 -6.89
C TYR A 111 -4.50 6.85 -6.74
N GLY A 112 -3.79 6.54 -5.66
CA GLY A 112 -3.33 5.19 -5.36
C GLY A 112 -4.48 4.21 -5.15
N ALA A 113 -5.55 4.62 -4.44
CA ALA A 113 -6.73 3.80 -4.20
C ALA A 113 -7.46 3.46 -5.51
N VAL A 114 -7.65 4.44 -6.41
CA VAL A 114 -8.27 4.20 -7.74
C VAL A 114 -7.40 3.27 -8.57
N LEU A 115 -6.09 3.52 -8.64
CA LEU A 115 -5.16 2.69 -9.40
C LEU A 115 -5.17 1.23 -8.90
N THR A 116 -5.08 1.00 -7.60
CA THR A 116 -5.09 -0.36 -7.04
C THR A 116 -6.45 -1.05 -7.18
N THR A 117 -7.56 -0.30 -7.15
CA THR A 117 -8.88 -0.86 -7.45
C THR A 117 -8.95 -1.40 -8.88
N VAL A 118 -8.54 -0.59 -9.86
CA VAL A 118 -8.50 -1.00 -11.27
C VAL A 118 -7.59 -2.20 -11.46
N LEU A 119 -6.42 -2.21 -10.81
CA LEU A 119 -5.46 -3.30 -10.90
C LEU A 119 -5.93 -4.58 -10.18
N ALA A 120 -6.69 -4.48 -9.10
CA ALA A 120 -7.27 -5.65 -8.44
C ALA A 120 -8.24 -6.40 -9.36
N PHE A 121 -9.13 -5.65 -10.05
CA PHE A 121 -10.00 -6.25 -11.08
C PHE A 121 -9.21 -6.74 -12.29
N GLY A 122 -8.19 -5.99 -12.72
CA GLY A 122 -7.28 -6.41 -13.78
C GLY A 122 -6.54 -7.71 -13.47
N ALA A 123 -6.00 -7.83 -12.26
CA ALA A 123 -5.33 -9.04 -11.78
C ALA A 123 -6.27 -10.25 -11.71
N PHE A 124 -7.51 -10.03 -11.25
CA PHE A 124 -8.56 -11.06 -11.29
C PHE A 124 -8.85 -11.54 -12.71
N LEU A 125 -9.01 -10.61 -13.67
CA LEU A 125 -9.24 -10.96 -15.08
C LEU A 125 -8.04 -11.70 -15.69
N VAL A 126 -6.82 -11.23 -15.44
CA VAL A 126 -5.58 -11.87 -15.88
C VAL A 126 -5.47 -13.27 -15.29
N GLY A 127 -5.76 -13.44 -13.99
CA GLY A 127 -5.79 -14.76 -13.33
C GLY A 127 -6.75 -15.73 -14.02
N LYS A 128 -7.96 -15.27 -14.35
CA LYS A 128 -8.94 -16.08 -15.09
C LYS A 128 -8.51 -16.44 -16.51
N LEU A 129 -7.88 -15.53 -17.23
CA LEU A 129 -7.47 -15.75 -18.62
C LEU A 129 -6.25 -16.68 -18.72
N VAL A 130 -5.31 -16.56 -17.80
CA VAL A 130 -4.00 -17.24 -17.84
C VAL A 130 -4.03 -18.58 -17.09
N GLY A 131 -4.79 -18.69 -16.00
CA GLY A 131 -4.84 -19.87 -15.12
C GLY A 131 -5.41 -21.14 -15.76
N GLY A 132 -6.07 -21.04 -16.91
CA GLY A 132 -6.73 -22.16 -17.55
C GLY A 132 -8.10 -22.46 -16.95
N SER A 133 -8.85 -23.43 -17.54
CA SER A 133 -10.25 -23.69 -17.19
C SER A 133 -10.44 -24.15 -15.73
N GLU A 134 -9.54 -24.98 -15.23
CA GLU A 134 -9.64 -25.57 -13.88
C GLU A 134 -9.29 -24.55 -12.78
N ALA A 135 -8.13 -23.89 -12.87
CA ALA A 135 -7.74 -22.88 -11.91
C ALA A 135 -8.64 -21.61 -11.98
N ALA A 136 -9.15 -21.27 -13.17
CA ALA A 136 -10.11 -20.18 -13.33
C ALA A 136 -11.47 -20.47 -12.67
N ALA A 137 -11.88 -21.74 -12.60
CA ALA A 137 -13.10 -22.15 -11.92
C ALA A 137 -13.03 -21.95 -10.40
N THR A 138 -11.84 -22.11 -9.78
CA THR A 138 -11.62 -21.88 -8.35
C THR A 138 -11.55 -20.40 -8.00
N LEU A 139 -11.20 -19.54 -8.97
CA LEU A 139 -11.10 -18.09 -8.76
C LEU A 139 -12.48 -17.43 -8.76
N VAL A 140 -13.13 -17.39 -7.61
CA VAL A 140 -14.46 -16.81 -7.39
C VAL A 140 -14.40 -15.56 -6.51
N LEU A 141 -15.24 -14.57 -6.83
CA LEU A 141 -15.36 -13.34 -6.04
C LEU A 141 -16.29 -13.50 -4.83
N GLU A 142 -17.21 -14.48 -4.88
CA GLU A 142 -18.17 -14.71 -3.80
C GLU A 142 -17.46 -15.06 -2.49
N GLY A 143 -17.80 -14.34 -1.43
CA GLY A 143 -17.16 -14.48 -0.11
C GLY A 143 -15.82 -13.75 0.05
N HIS A 144 -15.18 -13.30 -1.03
CA HIS A 144 -13.83 -12.69 -1.01
C HIS A 144 -13.80 -11.20 -1.37
N TRP A 145 -14.94 -10.54 -1.43
CA TRP A 145 -15.06 -9.12 -1.74
C TRP A 145 -14.20 -8.21 -0.85
N ARG A 146 -13.93 -8.66 0.40
CA ARG A 146 -13.09 -7.93 1.35
C ARG A 146 -11.69 -7.64 0.80
N THR A 147 -11.06 -8.57 0.10
CA THR A 147 -9.75 -8.37 -0.52
C THR A 147 -9.80 -7.28 -1.60
N ILE A 148 -10.88 -7.24 -2.38
CA ILE A 148 -11.03 -6.26 -3.47
C ILE A 148 -11.27 -4.84 -2.93
N TYR A 149 -12.30 -4.65 -2.06
CA TYR A 149 -12.57 -3.31 -1.52
C TYR A 149 -11.60 -2.90 -0.40
N GLY A 150 -10.96 -3.87 0.25
CA GLY A 150 -9.96 -3.62 1.27
C GLY A 150 -8.67 -3.04 0.70
N LEU A 151 -8.30 -3.44 -0.52
CA LEU A 151 -7.06 -3.01 -1.16
C LEU A 151 -6.95 -1.49 -1.36
N PRO A 152 -7.96 -0.76 -1.89
CA PRO A 152 -7.92 0.70 -1.96
C PRO A 152 -7.86 1.37 -0.58
N ILE A 153 -8.54 0.83 0.43
CA ILE A 153 -8.49 1.34 1.80
C ILE A 153 -7.06 1.19 2.35
N TYR A 154 -6.50 -0.01 2.21
CA TYR A 154 -5.12 -0.30 2.59
C TYR A 154 -4.13 0.62 1.89
N THR A 155 -4.26 0.79 0.58
CA THR A 155 -3.39 1.66 -0.22
C THR A 155 -3.46 3.11 0.25
N PHE A 156 -4.66 3.63 0.50
CA PHE A 156 -4.83 4.99 1.01
C PHE A 156 -4.12 5.18 2.36
N LEU A 157 -4.29 4.24 3.28
CA LEU A 157 -3.63 4.28 4.60
C LEU A 157 -2.10 4.17 4.48
N CYS A 158 -1.60 3.30 3.62
CA CYS A 158 -0.17 3.16 3.35
C CYS A 158 0.43 4.43 2.74
N VAL A 159 -0.26 5.08 1.82
CA VAL A 159 0.14 6.39 1.25
C VAL A 159 0.16 7.46 2.33
N ALA A 160 -0.87 7.53 3.20
CA ALA A 160 -0.91 8.47 4.31
C ALA A 160 0.27 8.25 5.28
N LEU A 161 0.57 7.00 5.62
CA LEU A 161 1.73 6.63 6.43
C LEU A 161 3.04 7.06 5.77
N ALA A 162 3.21 6.81 4.48
CA ALA A 162 4.42 7.15 3.74
C ALA A 162 4.66 8.65 3.66
N ILE A 163 3.61 9.45 3.46
CA ILE A 163 3.67 10.91 3.52
C ILE A 163 4.05 11.38 4.93
N ALA A 164 3.43 10.81 5.97
CA ALA A 164 3.75 11.13 7.36
C ALA A 164 5.22 10.86 7.71
N VAL A 165 5.73 9.68 7.33
CA VAL A 165 7.15 9.34 7.49
C VAL A 165 8.04 10.32 6.72
N GLY A 166 7.68 10.65 5.48
CA GLY A 166 8.40 11.63 4.66
C GLY A 166 8.49 13.02 5.31
N VAL A 167 7.39 13.48 5.93
CA VAL A 167 7.32 14.74 6.68
C VAL A 167 8.20 14.71 7.93
N LEU A 168 8.19 13.61 8.68
CA LEU A 168 8.96 13.47 9.92
C LEU A 168 10.47 13.39 9.67
N VAL A 169 10.86 12.62 8.66
CA VAL A 169 12.27 12.33 8.33
C VAL A 169 12.90 13.42 7.46
N ARG A 170 12.13 14.05 6.57
CA ARG A 170 12.56 15.13 5.64
C ARG A 170 13.70 14.75 4.68
N GLN A 171 14.11 13.50 4.64
CA GLN A 171 15.17 12.97 3.80
C GLN A 171 14.66 11.77 3.00
N SER A 172 14.76 11.80 1.67
CA SER A 172 14.17 10.78 0.79
C SER A 172 14.73 9.39 1.04
N ALA A 173 16.06 9.27 1.11
CA ALA A 173 16.72 7.96 1.31
C ALA A 173 16.29 7.33 2.64
N ALA A 174 16.32 8.08 3.74
CA ALA A 174 15.96 7.58 5.06
C ALA A 174 14.46 7.23 5.16
N ALA A 175 13.58 8.04 4.58
CA ALA A 175 12.14 7.77 4.58
C ALA A 175 11.81 6.48 3.80
N ILE A 176 12.39 6.32 2.61
CA ILE A 176 12.20 5.12 1.78
C ILE A 176 12.77 3.89 2.50
N SER A 177 14.01 3.98 3.00
CA SER A 177 14.63 2.86 3.72
C SER A 177 13.82 2.43 4.93
N LEU A 178 13.30 3.37 5.72
CA LEU A 178 12.47 3.06 6.89
C LEU A 178 11.19 2.34 6.49
N ILE A 179 10.48 2.81 5.47
CA ILE A 179 9.24 2.21 4.99
C ILE A 179 9.50 0.80 4.47
N VAL A 180 10.49 0.65 3.60
CA VAL A 180 10.79 -0.62 2.91
C VAL A 180 11.32 -1.66 3.90
N LEU A 181 12.29 -1.30 4.75
CA LEU A 181 12.85 -2.22 5.72
C LEU A 181 11.83 -2.65 6.78
N TRP A 182 10.97 -1.72 7.21
CA TRP A 182 9.95 -2.07 8.20
C TRP A 182 8.95 -3.08 7.65
N SER A 183 8.36 -2.80 6.51
CA SER A 183 7.28 -3.62 5.95
C SER A 183 7.76 -4.94 5.33
N LEU A 184 8.94 -4.96 4.68
CA LEU A 184 9.44 -6.16 3.99
C LEU A 184 10.39 -7.01 4.84
N LEU A 185 11.05 -6.42 5.83
CA LEU A 185 12.09 -7.13 6.58
C LEU A 185 11.74 -7.26 8.07
N ILE A 186 11.47 -6.15 8.75
CA ILE A 186 11.35 -6.16 10.21
C ILE A 186 10.11 -6.94 10.66
N GLU A 187 8.93 -6.64 10.11
CA GLU A 187 7.71 -7.34 10.51
C GLU A 187 7.72 -8.83 10.13
N PRO A 188 8.05 -9.25 8.90
CA PRO A 188 8.15 -10.67 8.57
C PRO A 188 9.19 -11.41 9.40
N LEU A 189 10.34 -10.76 9.67
CA LEU A 189 11.38 -11.36 10.51
C LEU A 189 10.89 -11.58 11.94
N LEU A 190 10.24 -10.58 12.56
CA LEU A 190 9.65 -10.71 13.89
C LEU A 190 8.60 -11.83 13.94
N GLY A 191 7.76 -11.95 12.90
CA GLY A 191 6.76 -13.01 12.79
C GLY A 191 7.37 -14.43 12.69
N ALA A 192 8.59 -14.55 12.14
CA ALA A 192 9.26 -15.83 11.93
C ALA A 192 9.83 -16.47 13.22
N PHE A 193 9.89 -15.72 14.35
CA PHE A 193 10.47 -16.23 15.61
C PHE A 193 9.53 -17.15 16.43
N GLY A 194 8.93 -18.15 15.81
CA GLY A 194 8.18 -19.22 16.48
C GLY A 194 7.11 -18.70 17.47
N SER A 195 7.17 -19.09 18.75
CA SER A 195 6.19 -18.68 19.77
C SER A 195 6.25 -17.18 20.09
N PHE A 196 7.41 -16.58 20.08
CA PHE A 196 7.58 -15.12 20.26
C PHE A 196 6.91 -14.37 19.11
N GLY A 197 7.16 -14.80 17.86
CA GLY A 197 6.55 -14.22 16.67
C GLY A 197 5.02 -14.24 16.73
N ARG A 198 4.42 -15.37 17.09
CA ARG A 198 2.95 -15.49 17.24
C ARG A 198 2.34 -14.51 18.25
N ASN A 199 3.07 -14.16 19.29
CA ASN A 199 2.61 -13.20 20.31
C ASN A 199 2.82 -11.74 19.87
N VAL A 200 3.86 -11.44 19.10
CA VAL A 200 4.20 -10.07 18.66
C VAL A 200 3.43 -9.67 17.39
N THR A 201 3.18 -10.60 16.48
CA THR A 201 2.48 -10.36 15.20
C THR A 201 1.18 -9.54 15.36
N PRO A 202 0.29 -9.77 16.35
CA PRO A 202 -0.91 -8.97 16.52
C PRO A 202 -0.66 -7.47 16.76
N PHE A 203 0.52 -7.09 17.23
CA PHE A 203 0.90 -5.70 17.49
C PHE A 203 1.67 -5.04 16.35
N LEU A 204 1.93 -5.75 15.26
CA LEU A 204 2.63 -5.23 14.10
C LEU A 204 1.63 -4.58 13.12
N PRO A 205 1.86 -3.31 12.70
CA PRO A 205 0.88 -2.57 11.89
C PRO A 205 0.62 -3.20 10.52
N PHE A 206 1.65 -3.59 9.75
CA PHE A 206 1.44 -4.21 8.45
C PHE A 206 0.91 -5.64 8.55
N ALA A 207 1.24 -6.39 9.61
CA ALA A 207 0.63 -7.69 9.88
C ALA A 207 -0.89 -7.57 10.08
N ASN A 208 -1.36 -6.54 10.81
CA ASN A 208 -2.79 -6.24 10.95
C ASN A 208 -3.43 -5.85 9.62
N ALA A 209 -2.78 -5.02 8.82
CA ALA A 209 -3.26 -4.63 7.50
C ALA A 209 -3.36 -5.85 6.56
N ASN A 210 -2.34 -6.70 6.54
CA ASN A 210 -2.32 -7.93 5.75
C ASN A 210 -3.42 -8.90 6.19
N ARG A 211 -3.66 -9.04 7.51
CA ARG A 211 -4.77 -9.86 8.03
C ARG A 211 -6.13 -9.35 7.56
N PHE A 212 -6.32 -8.05 7.48
CA PHE A 212 -7.54 -7.48 6.94
C PHE A 212 -7.75 -7.83 5.46
N LEU A 213 -6.68 -7.86 4.66
CA LEU A 213 -6.73 -8.21 3.23
C LEU A 213 -6.79 -9.72 2.98
N ALA A 214 -6.26 -10.55 3.89
CA ALA A 214 -6.08 -11.96 3.69
C ALA A 214 -7.40 -12.70 3.49
N VAL A 215 -7.39 -13.68 2.60
CA VAL A 215 -8.48 -14.63 2.38
C VAL A 215 -8.46 -15.69 3.47
N GLU A 216 -7.28 -16.19 3.82
CA GLU A 216 -7.07 -17.22 4.84
C GLU A 216 -6.71 -16.62 6.21
N GLU A 217 -6.96 -17.39 7.27
CA GLU A 217 -6.55 -17.00 8.62
C GLU A 217 -5.03 -16.91 8.74
N GLN A 218 -4.57 -15.76 9.21
CA GLN A 218 -3.16 -15.51 9.44
C GLN A 218 -2.70 -16.10 10.78
N VAL A 219 -1.52 -16.73 10.77
CA VAL A 219 -0.90 -17.30 11.97
C VAL A 219 -0.57 -16.21 12.99
N GLY A 220 -1.10 -16.33 14.21
CA GLY A 220 -0.85 -15.40 15.31
C GLY A 220 -1.85 -15.57 16.45
N ASN A 221 -1.48 -15.14 17.65
CA ASN A 221 -2.35 -15.13 18.82
C ASN A 221 -3.20 -13.85 18.83
N TRP A 222 -4.16 -13.77 17.91
CA TRP A 222 -4.96 -12.57 17.70
C TRP A 222 -5.98 -12.36 18.83
N HIS A 223 -6.02 -11.14 19.36
CA HIS A 223 -6.92 -10.73 20.45
C HIS A 223 -8.21 -10.08 19.92
N TRP A 224 -8.29 -9.75 18.64
CA TRP A 224 -9.43 -9.08 17.99
C TRP A 224 -9.73 -9.67 16.61
N GLY A 225 -10.95 -9.41 16.12
CA GLY A 225 -11.37 -9.83 14.80
C GLY A 225 -10.70 -9.06 13.66
N VAL A 226 -10.97 -9.45 12.43
CA VAL A 226 -10.39 -8.87 11.21
C VAL A 226 -10.63 -7.35 11.08
N TRP A 227 -11.82 -6.89 11.46
CA TRP A 227 -12.16 -5.47 11.51
C TRP A 227 -11.38 -4.72 12.60
N GLY A 228 -11.11 -5.37 13.73
CA GLY A 228 -10.24 -4.84 14.77
C GLY A 228 -8.82 -4.63 14.27
N SER A 229 -8.32 -5.52 13.39
CA SER A 229 -7.02 -5.35 12.73
C SER A 229 -6.97 -4.11 11.83
N LEU A 230 -8.06 -3.85 11.06
CA LEU A 230 -8.16 -2.61 10.28
C LEU A 230 -8.16 -1.38 11.18
N LEU A 231 -8.96 -1.39 12.26
CA LEU A 231 -9.02 -0.26 13.21
C LEU A 231 -7.66 -0.02 13.87
N TYR A 232 -6.94 -1.08 14.23
CA TYR A 232 -5.57 -0.97 14.76
C TYR A 232 -4.64 -0.27 13.77
N PHE A 233 -4.67 -0.68 12.50
CA PHE A 233 -3.85 -0.07 11.46
C PHE A 233 -4.23 1.40 11.21
N ILE A 234 -5.53 1.72 11.19
CA ILE A 234 -6.01 3.11 11.09
C ILE A 234 -5.50 3.94 12.27
N ALA A 235 -5.60 3.43 13.51
CA ALA A 235 -5.12 4.13 14.70
C ALA A 235 -3.60 4.37 14.63
N PHE A 236 -2.82 3.38 14.23
CA PHE A 236 -1.39 3.52 14.03
C PHE A 236 -1.05 4.62 13.01
N VAL A 237 -1.69 4.57 11.83
CA VAL A 237 -1.50 5.59 10.79
C VAL A 237 -1.91 6.97 11.29
N ALA A 238 -3.04 7.08 12.00
CA ALA A 238 -3.53 8.34 12.55
C ALA A 238 -2.56 8.94 13.58
N ILE A 239 -1.94 8.12 14.44
CA ILE A 239 -0.93 8.55 15.42
C ILE A 239 0.31 9.09 14.69
N VAL A 240 0.86 8.33 13.73
CA VAL A 240 2.07 8.75 12.98
C VAL A 240 1.77 10.01 12.14
N PHE A 241 0.60 10.07 11.51
CA PHE A 241 0.17 11.22 10.72
C PHE A 241 -0.07 12.46 11.60
N GLY A 242 -0.69 12.29 12.77
CA GLY A 242 -0.86 13.35 13.76
C GLY A 242 0.46 13.89 14.25
N ALA A 243 1.44 13.01 14.53
CA ALA A 243 2.80 13.42 14.88
C ALA A 243 3.48 14.21 13.75
N ALA A 244 3.24 13.81 12.47
CA ALA A 244 3.76 14.53 11.32
C ALA A 244 3.15 15.94 11.20
N LEU A 245 1.83 16.09 11.35
CA LEU A 245 1.16 17.39 11.34
C LEU A 245 1.65 18.29 12.49
N PHE A 246 1.85 17.72 13.68
CA PHE A 246 2.41 18.45 14.81
C PHE A 246 3.84 18.94 14.49
N ALA A 247 4.68 18.08 13.94
CA ALA A 247 6.06 18.42 13.58
C ALA A 247 6.16 19.51 12.51
N VAL A 248 5.22 19.54 11.55
CA VAL A 248 5.15 20.60 10.52
C VAL A 248 4.89 21.97 11.14
N ASN A 249 4.10 22.03 12.20
CA ASN A 249 3.75 23.30 12.87
C ASN A 249 4.84 23.78 13.82
N GLN A 250 5.60 22.86 14.42
CA GLN A 250 6.64 23.18 15.43
C GLN A 250 8.03 23.45 14.81
N ARG A 251 8.32 22.87 13.65
CA ARG A 251 9.62 23.01 13.01
C ARG A 251 9.56 24.00 11.86
N ASP A 252 10.50 24.93 11.80
CA ASP A 252 10.68 25.78 10.64
C ASP A 252 11.06 24.97 9.40
N ALA A 253 10.53 25.39 8.26
CA ALA A 253 10.76 24.72 6.97
C ALA A 253 12.08 25.18 6.34
#